data_5a5a1cb1da49998d9fe300d06e524f45
#
_entry.id   5a5a1cb1da49998d9fe300d06e524f45
#
_cell.length_a   1.000
_cell.length_b   1.000
_cell.length_c   1.000
_cell.angle_alpha   90.00
_cell.angle_beta   90.00
_cell.angle_gamma   90.00
#
_symmetry.space_group_name_H-M   'P 1'
#
loop_
_entity.id
_entity.type
_entity.pdbx_description
1 polymer ?
#
loop_
_entity_poly.entity_id
_entity_poly.type
_entity_poly.pdbx_seq_one_letter_code
_entity_poly.pdbx_strand_id
1 'polypeptide(L)'
;MNKKLVAALSGGAALVLALTGCGGDGDDGDKKVESWAEKVCGDMQPQLKKIRDANAAIQGAADEPDSKKLQQTDSQAFQQISDAYRALGKSVKDAGAPPVDDGEKAQTEALKDLNARSRAYEDLKTAVDKLDTKDKSKFAKGLNGIAEELNKLGKNSDDAFKRLQEGEVGEAMAKQKGCQRPSGGAPAPSLDANAPAGASS
;
A
#
# COMPACT_ATOMS: atom_id res chain seq x y z
N MET A 1 53.79 64.08 7.76
CA MET A 1 53.27 65.40 7.35
C MET A 1 51.81 65.23 6.98
N ASN A 2 50.99 65.85 7.78
CA ASN A 2 49.76 66.60 7.36
C ASN A 2 48.70 65.83 6.59
N LYS A 3 47.53 65.85 6.92
CA LYS A 3 46.51 66.62 7.63
C LYS A 3 45.14 66.11 7.16
N LYS A 4 44.28 65.94 8.16
CA LYS A 4 42.94 66.56 8.34
C LYS A 4 41.80 66.03 7.48
N LEU A 5 40.83 65.46 8.20
CA LEU A 5 39.45 65.97 8.45
C LEU A 5 38.57 65.98 7.21
N VAL A 6 37.37 65.49 7.24
CA VAL A 6 36.20 66.02 7.91
C VAL A 6 35.05 64.96 7.84
N ALA A 7 34.26 64.92 8.88
CA ALA A 7 33.01 64.18 9.02
C ALA A 7 31.92 64.70 8.04
N ALA A 8 31.07 63.83 7.63
CA ALA A 8 29.71 64.20 7.27
C ALA A 8 28.76 63.03 7.68
N LEU A 9 27.99 63.29 8.69
CA LEU A 9 26.78 62.62 9.07
C LEU A 9 25.74 62.85 7.99
N SER A 10 25.18 61.78 7.47
CA SER A 10 23.81 61.85 6.88
C SER A 10 23.14 60.52 7.13
N GLY A 11 22.08 60.62 7.92
CA GLY A 11 21.17 59.56 8.26
C GLY A 11 20.50 58.99 7.03
N GLY A 12 20.48 57.69 6.98
CA GLY A 12 19.69 56.91 6.07
C GLY A 12 18.92 55.90 6.91
N ALA A 13 17.62 56.11 7.02
CA ALA A 13 16.68 55.26 7.66
C ALA A 13 16.85 53.83 7.12
N ALA A 14 17.28 52.93 8.00
CA ALA A 14 17.15 51.49 7.74
C ALA A 14 15.66 51.18 7.75
N LEU A 15 15.08 51.12 6.56
CA LEU A 15 13.82 50.40 6.30
C LEU A 15 14.13 48.94 6.58
N VAL A 16 13.87 48.52 7.80
CA VAL A 16 13.63 47.09 8.12
C VAL A 16 12.32 46.76 7.43
N LEU A 17 12.41 46.31 6.18
CA LEU A 17 11.38 45.51 5.60
C LEU A 17 11.30 44.21 6.42
N ALA A 18 10.44 44.25 7.44
CA ALA A 18 9.90 43.03 7.99
C ALA A 18 9.19 42.32 6.82
N LEU A 19 9.91 41.47 6.13
CA LEU A 19 9.34 40.38 5.38
C LEU A 19 8.66 39.50 6.43
N THR A 20 7.45 39.90 6.84
CA THR A 20 6.48 38.95 7.37
C THR A 20 6.19 38.01 6.20
N GLY A 21 7.04 36.98 6.11
CA GLY A 21 6.77 35.85 5.25
C GLY A 21 5.43 35.26 5.66
N CYS A 22 4.40 35.52 4.89
CA CYS A 22 3.27 34.62 4.77
C CYS A 22 3.83 33.31 4.20
N GLY A 23 4.23 32.40 5.03
CA GLY A 23 4.83 31.10 4.72
C GLY A 23 4.55 30.10 5.82
N GLY A 24 3.44 30.27 6.56
CA GLY A 24 3.11 29.41 7.71
C GLY A 24 2.19 28.25 7.37
N ASP A 25 1.36 28.35 6.35
CA ASP A 25 0.32 27.33 6.11
C ASP A 25 0.83 26.11 5.30
N GLY A 26 1.81 26.29 4.41
CA GLY A 26 2.35 25.17 3.60
C GLY A 26 3.20 24.19 4.43
N ASP A 27 4.08 24.68 5.27
CA ASP A 27 5.00 23.86 6.08
C ASP A 27 4.26 23.04 7.16
N ASP A 28 3.18 23.57 7.72
CA ASP A 28 2.34 22.84 8.68
C ASP A 28 1.44 21.81 8.02
N GLY A 29 0.98 22.05 6.79
CA GLY A 29 0.22 21.11 5.98
C GLY A 29 1.07 19.88 5.63
N ASP A 30 2.24 20.09 5.07
CA ASP A 30 3.20 19.05 4.68
C ASP A 30 3.58 18.16 5.87
N LYS A 31 3.83 18.73 7.04
CA LYS A 31 4.13 17.97 8.28
C LYS A 31 2.97 17.08 8.72
N LYS A 32 1.73 17.52 8.56
CA LYS A 32 0.56 16.70 8.90
C LYS A 32 0.42 15.53 7.93
N VAL A 33 0.63 15.76 6.63
CA VAL A 33 0.62 14.69 5.62
C VAL A 33 1.76 13.70 5.86
N GLU A 34 2.96 14.17 6.16
CA GLU A 34 4.10 13.30 6.50
C GLU A 34 3.84 12.46 7.76
N SER A 35 3.28 13.04 8.82
CA SER A 35 2.92 12.32 10.05
C SER A 35 1.84 11.28 9.82
N TRP A 36 0.86 11.59 8.98
CA TRP A 36 -0.17 10.64 8.57
C TRP A 36 0.45 9.48 7.78
N ALA A 37 1.33 9.79 6.82
CA ALA A 37 2.02 8.79 6.01
C ALA A 37 2.93 7.90 6.86
N GLU A 38 3.68 8.45 7.81
CA GLU A 38 4.52 7.68 8.74
C GLU A 38 3.70 6.64 9.50
N LYS A 39 2.57 7.06 10.08
CA LYS A 39 1.68 6.18 10.82
C LYS A 39 1.13 5.05 9.94
N VAL A 40 0.58 5.38 8.76
CA VAL A 40 0.00 4.40 7.84
C VAL A 40 1.07 3.43 7.34
N CYS A 41 2.21 3.93 6.89
CA CYS A 41 3.28 3.09 6.33
C CYS A 41 3.92 2.17 7.38
N GLY A 42 4.03 2.63 8.65
CA GLY A 42 4.52 1.79 9.74
C GLY A 42 3.63 0.56 9.95
N ASP A 43 2.32 0.75 9.95
CA ASP A 43 1.34 -0.32 10.13
C ASP A 43 1.17 -1.21 8.87
N MET A 44 1.42 -0.67 7.69
CA MET A 44 1.25 -1.40 6.42
C MET A 44 2.36 -2.42 6.16
N GLN A 45 3.60 -2.11 6.51
CA GLN A 45 4.77 -2.95 6.20
C GLN A 45 4.61 -4.41 6.61
N PRO A 46 4.21 -4.74 7.87
CA PRO A 46 4.03 -6.14 8.27
C PRO A 46 2.90 -6.84 7.51
N GLN A 47 1.87 -6.12 7.11
CA GLN A 47 0.76 -6.72 6.36
C GLN A 47 1.16 -7.01 4.90
N LEU A 48 1.87 -6.11 4.26
CA LEU A 48 2.44 -6.34 2.92
C LEU A 48 3.42 -7.52 2.92
N LYS A 49 4.19 -7.70 4.00
CA LYS A 49 5.04 -8.88 4.16
C LYS A 49 4.20 -10.17 4.23
N LYS A 50 3.13 -10.20 5.02
CA LYS A 50 2.24 -11.37 5.10
C LYS A 50 1.63 -11.74 3.74
N ILE A 51 1.19 -10.75 2.97
CA ILE A 51 0.66 -10.98 1.61
C ILE A 51 1.74 -11.60 0.71
N ARG A 52 2.97 -11.09 0.75
CA ARG A 52 4.07 -11.67 -0.03
C ARG A 52 4.39 -13.11 0.39
N ASP A 53 4.50 -13.37 1.68
CA ASP A 53 4.80 -14.69 2.21
C ASP A 53 3.71 -15.71 1.84
N ALA A 54 2.44 -15.30 1.93
CA ALA A 54 1.32 -16.14 1.54
C ALA A 54 1.29 -16.43 0.02
N ASN A 55 1.56 -15.43 -0.82
CA ASN A 55 1.69 -15.65 -2.26
C ASN A 55 2.87 -16.56 -2.61
N ALA A 56 3.99 -16.43 -1.90
CA ALA A 56 5.13 -17.33 -2.07
C ALA A 56 4.78 -18.78 -1.66
N ALA A 57 3.97 -18.95 -0.61
CA ALA A 57 3.50 -20.28 -0.20
C ALA A 57 2.61 -20.94 -1.27
N ILE A 58 1.67 -20.19 -1.89
CA ILE A 58 0.85 -20.67 -3.00
C ILE A 58 1.73 -21.10 -4.17
N GLN A 59 2.69 -20.25 -4.58
CA GLN A 59 3.61 -20.58 -5.67
C GLN A 59 4.49 -21.79 -5.36
N GLY A 60 5.00 -21.88 -4.13
CA GLY A 60 5.82 -23.01 -3.69
C GLY A 60 5.06 -24.34 -3.60
N ALA A 61 3.74 -24.28 -3.47
CA ALA A 61 2.88 -25.47 -3.42
C ALA A 61 2.33 -25.89 -4.78
N ALA A 62 2.62 -25.17 -5.86
CA ALA A 62 2.05 -25.43 -7.18
C ALA A 62 2.31 -26.87 -7.69
N ASP A 63 3.44 -27.46 -7.35
CA ASP A 63 3.85 -28.82 -7.72
C ASP A 63 3.58 -29.88 -6.63
N GLU A 64 2.82 -29.54 -5.57
CA GLU A 64 2.49 -30.48 -4.49
C GLU A 64 1.55 -31.59 -5.00
N PRO A 65 1.99 -32.87 -5.02
CA PRO A 65 1.21 -33.99 -5.54
C PRO A 65 0.05 -34.41 -4.65
N ASP A 66 0.11 -34.05 -3.35
CA ASP A 66 -0.94 -34.35 -2.37
C ASP A 66 -2.00 -33.24 -2.38
N SER A 67 -3.15 -33.56 -2.99
CA SER A 67 -4.29 -32.62 -3.10
C SER A 67 -4.73 -32.03 -1.76
N LYS A 68 -4.64 -32.80 -0.66
CA LYS A 68 -5.03 -32.32 0.67
C LYS A 68 -4.03 -31.31 1.23
N LYS A 69 -2.73 -31.55 1.03
CA LYS A 69 -1.70 -30.59 1.45
C LYS A 69 -1.79 -29.31 0.65
N LEU A 70 -1.96 -29.42 -0.68
CA LEU A 70 -2.15 -28.26 -1.55
C LEU A 70 -3.37 -27.43 -1.11
N GLN A 71 -4.53 -28.10 -0.90
CA GLN A 71 -5.73 -27.44 -0.38
C GLN A 71 -5.47 -26.70 0.94
N GLN A 72 -4.77 -27.32 1.87
CA GLN A 72 -4.46 -26.72 3.18
C GLN A 72 -3.54 -25.51 3.04
N THR A 73 -2.54 -25.59 2.18
CA THR A 73 -1.60 -24.47 1.93
C THR A 73 -2.34 -23.29 1.32
N ASP A 74 -3.14 -23.52 0.29
CA ASP A 74 -3.89 -22.44 -0.39
C ASP A 74 -4.94 -21.82 0.55
N SER A 75 -5.65 -22.64 1.32
CA SER A 75 -6.62 -22.18 2.31
C SER A 75 -5.97 -21.27 3.35
N GLN A 76 -4.83 -21.69 3.90
CA GLN A 76 -4.09 -20.88 4.89
C GLN A 76 -3.55 -19.59 4.27
N ALA A 77 -3.04 -19.65 3.05
CA ALA A 77 -2.52 -18.50 2.35
C ALA A 77 -3.63 -17.47 2.06
N PHE A 78 -4.79 -17.91 1.57
CA PHE A 78 -5.93 -17.01 1.32
C PHE A 78 -6.46 -16.39 2.63
N GLN A 79 -6.50 -17.16 3.73
CA GLN A 79 -6.84 -16.60 5.04
C GLN A 79 -5.85 -15.51 5.46
N GLN A 80 -4.55 -15.75 5.32
CA GLN A 80 -3.52 -14.77 5.68
C GLN A 80 -3.62 -13.49 4.84
N ILE A 81 -3.91 -13.63 3.54
CA ILE A 81 -4.09 -12.49 2.65
C ILE A 81 -5.35 -11.70 3.02
N SER A 82 -6.48 -12.39 3.27
CA SER A 82 -7.72 -11.76 3.73
C SER A 82 -7.51 -10.95 5.01
N ASP A 83 -6.86 -11.56 6.01
CA ASP A 83 -6.58 -10.91 7.29
C ASP A 83 -5.62 -9.72 7.13
N ALA A 84 -4.64 -9.83 6.24
CA ALA A 84 -3.72 -8.73 5.94
C ALA A 84 -4.45 -7.54 5.30
N TYR A 85 -5.34 -7.77 4.32
CA TYR A 85 -6.15 -6.68 3.74
C TYR A 85 -7.10 -6.04 4.76
N ARG A 86 -7.69 -6.82 5.65
CA ARG A 86 -8.51 -6.30 6.75
C ARG A 86 -7.68 -5.43 7.70
N ALA A 87 -6.47 -5.85 8.01
CA ALA A 87 -5.55 -5.08 8.84
C ALA A 87 -5.09 -3.80 8.16
N LEU A 88 -4.81 -3.82 6.84
CA LEU A 88 -4.52 -2.62 6.04
C LEU A 88 -5.68 -1.62 6.10
N GLY A 89 -6.92 -2.10 5.94
CA GLY A 89 -8.11 -1.26 6.10
C GLY A 89 -8.21 -0.65 7.51
N LYS A 90 -7.91 -1.43 8.54
CA LYS A 90 -7.88 -0.92 9.91
C LYS A 90 -6.82 0.17 10.08
N SER A 91 -5.62 -0.01 9.56
CA SER A 91 -4.54 0.99 9.64
C SER A 91 -4.94 2.32 8.97
N VAL A 92 -5.54 2.27 7.78
CA VAL A 92 -6.05 3.47 7.09
C VAL A 92 -7.17 4.14 7.89
N LYS A 93 -8.08 3.34 8.48
CA LYS A 93 -9.16 3.86 9.32
C LYS A 93 -8.64 4.54 10.59
N ASP A 94 -7.70 3.90 11.28
CA ASP A 94 -7.14 4.40 12.55
C ASP A 94 -6.25 5.63 12.35
N ALA A 95 -5.67 5.79 11.16
CA ALA A 95 -4.93 6.97 10.80
C ALA A 95 -5.82 8.20 10.58
N GLY A 96 -7.10 7.98 10.25
CA GLY A 96 -8.02 9.04 9.84
C GLY A 96 -7.85 9.41 8.35
N ALA A 97 -8.60 10.40 7.91
CA ALA A 97 -8.45 10.94 6.56
C ALA A 97 -7.08 11.61 6.39
N PRO A 98 -6.41 11.44 5.25
CA PRO A 98 -5.22 12.22 4.96
C PRO A 98 -5.57 13.71 4.96
N PRO A 99 -4.73 14.58 5.54
CA PRO A 99 -5.02 16.00 5.69
C PRO A 99 -4.73 16.78 4.39
N VAL A 100 -5.42 16.40 3.33
CA VAL A 100 -5.39 17.00 1.99
C VAL A 100 -6.81 17.23 1.49
N ASP A 101 -6.96 18.00 0.42
CA ASP A 101 -8.24 18.16 -0.25
C ASP A 101 -8.80 16.80 -0.67
N ASP A 102 -10.10 16.59 -0.54
CA ASP A 102 -10.78 15.29 -0.79
C ASP A 102 -10.26 14.10 0.04
N GLY A 103 -9.49 14.32 1.10
CA GLY A 103 -8.90 13.25 1.94
C GLY A 103 -9.91 12.29 2.55
N GLU A 104 -11.08 12.77 3.00
CA GLU A 104 -12.15 11.91 3.52
C GLU A 104 -12.74 10.99 2.43
N LYS A 105 -12.88 11.50 1.21
CA LYS A 105 -13.33 10.71 0.07
C LYS A 105 -12.30 9.65 -0.29
N ALA A 106 -11.03 10.03 -0.38
CA ALA A 106 -9.92 9.11 -0.68
C ALA A 106 -9.83 8.00 0.37
N GLN A 107 -9.96 8.32 1.67
CA GLN A 107 -10.00 7.33 2.74
C GLN A 107 -11.18 6.37 2.58
N THR A 108 -12.38 6.91 2.33
CA THR A 108 -13.61 6.10 2.19
C THR A 108 -13.49 5.11 1.03
N GLU A 109 -12.99 5.55 -0.11
CA GLU A 109 -12.77 4.71 -1.28
C GLU A 109 -11.70 3.65 -1.03
N ALA A 110 -10.58 4.01 -0.39
CA ALA A 110 -9.53 3.07 -0.02
C ALA A 110 -10.03 1.99 0.96
N LEU A 111 -10.81 2.38 1.97
CA LEU A 111 -11.43 1.44 2.91
C LEU A 111 -12.40 0.47 2.23
N LYS A 112 -13.19 0.97 1.28
CA LYS A 112 -14.10 0.14 0.48
C LYS A 112 -13.33 -0.90 -0.32
N ASP A 113 -12.26 -0.49 -1.00
CA ASP A 113 -11.42 -1.39 -1.81
C ASP A 113 -10.72 -2.44 -0.94
N LEU A 114 -10.04 -2.04 0.13
CA LEU A 114 -9.34 -2.96 1.04
C LEU A 114 -10.29 -3.99 1.67
N ASN A 115 -11.49 -3.57 2.06
CA ASN A 115 -12.51 -4.47 2.59
C ASN A 115 -13.07 -5.43 1.52
N ALA A 116 -13.25 -4.96 0.28
CA ALA A 116 -13.67 -5.80 -0.83
C ALA A 116 -12.63 -6.90 -1.13
N ARG A 117 -11.35 -6.54 -1.14
CA ARG A 117 -10.24 -7.50 -1.31
C ARG A 117 -10.18 -8.52 -0.18
N SER A 118 -10.31 -8.07 1.07
CA SER A 118 -10.36 -8.99 2.22
C SER A 118 -11.45 -10.04 2.04
N ARG A 119 -12.67 -9.62 1.66
CA ARG A 119 -13.79 -10.53 1.43
C ARG A 119 -13.54 -11.47 0.26
N ALA A 120 -13.00 -10.97 -0.86
CA ALA A 120 -12.72 -11.79 -2.01
C ALA A 120 -11.73 -12.93 -1.69
N TYR A 121 -10.70 -12.68 -0.89
CA TYR A 121 -9.79 -13.74 -0.44
C TYR A 121 -10.44 -14.70 0.58
N GLU A 122 -11.38 -14.25 1.40
CA GLU A 122 -12.19 -15.11 2.26
C GLU A 122 -13.11 -16.05 1.43
N ASP A 123 -13.68 -15.52 0.35
CA ASP A 123 -14.48 -16.31 -0.60
C ASP A 123 -13.61 -17.34 -1.33
N LEU A 124 -12.39 -16.98 -1.77
CA LEU A 124 -11.43 -17.92 -2.36
C LEU A 124 -11.02 -19.02 -1.39
N LYS A 125 -10.77 -18.69 -0.13
CA LYS A 125 -10.52 -19.68 0.92
C LYS A 125 -11.70 -20.63 1.04
N THR A 126 -12.92 -20.09 1.12
CA THR A 126 -14.14 -20.89 1.24
C THR A 126 -14.33 -21.81 0.02
N ALA A 127 -13.97 -21.33 -1.17
CA ALA A 127 -14.02 -22.13 -2.40
C ALA A 127 -12.99 -23.27 -2.38
N VAL A 128 -11.75 -22.99 -1.98
CA VAL A 128 -10.69 -23.99 -1.85
C VAL A 128 -11.06 -25.08 -0.83
N ASP A 129 -11.59 -24.70 0.33
CA ASP A 129 -11.97 -25.64 1.39
C ASP A 129 -13.05 -26.65 0.96
N LYS A 130 -13.85 -26.30 -0.05
CA LYS A 130 -14.92 -27.15 -0.59
C LYS A 130 -14.46 -28.11 -1.69
N LEU A 131 -13.21 -28.03 -2.14
CA LEU A 131 -12.70 -28.90 -3.20
C LEU A 131 -12.58 -30.35 -2.71
N ASP A 132 -12.98 -31.29 -3.58
CA ASP A 132 -12.88 -32.74 -3.29
C ASP A 132 -11.45 -33.22 -3.51
N THR A 133 -10.69 -33.34 -2.43
CA THR A 133 -9.30 -33.82 -2.48
C THR A 133 -9.14 -35.31 -2.76
N LYS A 134 -10.24 -36.09 -2.76
CA LYS A 134 -10.22 -37.53 -3.04
C LYS A 134 -10.26 -37.82 -4.55
N ASP A 135 -10.87 -36.91 -5.32
CA ASP A 135 -10.95 -37.00 -6.78
C ASP A 135 -9.98 -35.97 -7.40
N LYS A 136 -8.80 -36.44 -7.81
CA LYS A 136 -7.76 -35.57 -8.39
C LYS A 136 -8.23 -34.76 -9.60
N SER A 137 -9.10 -35.33 -10.44
CA SER A 137 -9.60 -34.64 -11.63
C SER A 137 -10.55 -33.49 -11.25
N LYS A 138 -11.47 -33.73 -10.30
CA LYS A 138 -12.36 -32.68 -9.77
C LYS A 138 -11.59 -31.61 -9.01
N PHE A 139 -10.60 -32.04 -8.24
CA PHE A 139 -9.74 -31.11 -7.49
C PHE A 139 -9.01 -30.16 -8.44
N ALA A 140 -8.30 -30.70 -9.46
CA ALA A 140 -7.61 -29.90 -10.46
C ALA A 140 -8.54 -28.93 -11.20
N LYS A 141 -9.75 -29.42 -11.60
CA LYS A 141 -10.76 -28.56 -12.24
C LYS A 141 -11.23 -27.43 -11.29
N GLY A 142 -11.39 -27.73 -10.01
CA GLY A 142 -11.76 -26.73 -9.00
C GLY A 142 -10.67 -25.67 -8.80
N LEU A 143 -9.39 -26.09 -8.76
CA LEU A 143 -8.26 -25.14 -8.69
C LEU A 143 -8.19 -24.22 -9.91
N ASN A 144 -8.46 -24.73 -11.11
CA ASN A 144 -8.54 -23.86 -12.29
C ASN A 144 -9.63 -22.78 -12.14
N GLY A 145 -10.79 -23.14 -11.59
CA GLY A 145 -11.83 -22.15 -11.30
C GLY A 145 -11.37 -21.09 -10.29
N ILE A 146 -10.62 -21.47 -9.27
CA ILE A 146 -10.03 -20.53 -8.29
C ILE A 146 -9.01 -19.62 -8.97
N ALA A 147 -8.16 -20.16 -9.84
CA ALA A 147 -7.19 -19.37 -10.61
C ALA A 147 -7.89 -18.33 -11.52
N GLU A 148 -9.02 -18.69 -12.13
CA GLU A 148 -9.84 -17.76 -12.92
C GLU A 148 -10.40 -16.62 -12.04
N GLU A 149 -10.91 -16.92 -10.83
CA GLU A 149 -11.41 -15.90 -9.91
C GLU A 149 -10.26 -14.98 -9.41
N LEU A 150 -9.08 -15.53 -9.12
CA LEU A 150 -7.89 -14.75 -8.81
C LEU A 150 -7.52 -13.80 -9.95
N ASN A 151 -7.55 -14.28 -11.21
CA ASN A 151 -7.28 -13.44 -12.38
C ASN A 151 -8.31 -12.31 -12.54
N LYS A 152 -9.59 -12.59 -12.28
CA LYS A 152 -10.64 -11.54 -12.28
C LYS A 152 -10.40 -10.52 -11.18
N LEU A 153 -10.03 -10.97 -9.98
CA LEU A 153 -9.73 -10.10 -8.85
C LEU A 153 -8.53 -9.18 -9.17
N GLY A 154 -7.49 -9.70 -9.83
CA GLY A 154 -6.35 -8.89 -10.28
C GLY A 154 -6.72 -7.84 -11.34
N LYS A 155 -7.63 -8.18 -12.28
CA LYS A 155 -8.08 -7.25 -13.33
C LYS A 155 -9.05 -6.19 -12.83
N ASN A 156 -9.85 -6.52 -11.82
CA ASN A 156 -10.84 -5.63 -11.22
C ASN A 156 -10.26 -4.88 -10.00
N SER A 157 -8.93 -4.72 -9.95
CA SER A 157 -8.33 -3.93 -8.91
C SER A 157 -8.81 -2.47 -9.04
N ASP A 158 -9.76 -2.08 -8.17
CA ASP A 158 -10.13 -0.69 -8.05
C ASP A 158 -8.89 0.11 -7.71
N ASP A 159 -8.62 1.17 -8.46
CA ASP A 159 -7.45 2.03 -8.27
C ASP A 159 -7.58 2.94 -7.03
N ALA A 160 -8.58 2.72 -6.17
CA ALA A 160 -8.86 3.58 -5.03
C ALA A 160 -7.68 3.65 -4.05
N PHE A 161 -7.04 2.50 -3.75
CA PHE A 161 -5.86 2.49 -2.91
C PHE A 161 -4.64 3.08 -3.63
N LYS A 162 -4.54 2.93 -4.95
CA LYS A 162 -3.51 3.59 -5.76
C LYS A 162 -3.71 5.11 -5.74
N ARG A 163 -4.95 5.59 -5.89
CA ARG A 163 -5.25 7.04 -5.79
C ARG A 163 -4.86 7.62 -4.44
N LEU A 164 -5.00 6.86 -3.34
CA LEU A 164 -4.51 7.29 -2.04
C LEU A 164 -2.98 7.48 -2.01
N GLN A 165 -2.26 6.83 -2.93
CA GLN A 165 -0.81 6.92 -3.08
C GLN A 165 -0.37 7.92 -4.16
N GLU A 166 -1.27 8.74 -4.67
CA GLU A 166 -0.99 9.80 -5.65
C GLU A 166 -0.89 11.18 -4.97
N GLY A 167 -0.36 12.16 -5.68
CA GLY A 167 -0.22 13.53 -5.19
C GLY A 167 0.62 13.66 -3.92
N GLU A 168 0.32 14.63 -3.09
CA GLU A 168 1.04 14.94 -1.85
C GLU A 168 1.10 13.75 -0.87
N VAL A 169 0.00 13.01 -0.75
CA VAL A 169 -0.06 11.81 0.07
C VAL A 169 0.91 10.75 -0.44
N GLY A 170 0.93 10.51 -1.76
CA GLY A 170 1.84 9.56 -2.39
C GLY A 170 3.30 9.94 -2.22
N GLU A 171 3.63 11.23 -2.36
CA GLU A 171 4.98 11.73 -2.13
C GLU A 171 5.42 11.57 -0.68
N ALA A 172 4.54 11.86 0.28
CA ALA A 172 4.81 11.65 1.70
C ALA A 172 4.99 10.17 2.03
N MET A 173 4.14 9.27 1.49
CA MET A 173 4.26 7.82 1.66
C MET A 173 5.55 7.27 1.04
N ALA A 174 5.97 7.77 -0.13
CA ALA A 174 7.22 7.34 -0.77
C ALA A 174 8.48 7.63 0.05
N LYS A 175 8.45 8.66 0.90
CA LYS A 175 9.54 8.97 1.83
C LYS A 175 9.61 8.01 3.02
N GLN A 176 8.51 7.31 3.36
CA GLN A 176 8.42 6.44 4.52
C GLN A 176 9.00 5.05 4.22
N LYS A 177 9.91 4.58 5.06
CA LYS A 177 10.56 3.25 4.93
C LYS A 177 9.54 2.11 4.86
N GLY A 178 8.42 2.22 5.60
CA GLY A 178 7.36 1.21 5.62
C GLY A 178 6.59 1.07 4.31
N CYS A 179 6.58 2.11 3.47
CA CYS A 179 5.95 2.12 2.15
C CYS A 179 6.96 1.97 1.00
N GLN A 180 8.25 2.03 1.29
CA GLN A 180 9.28 1.82 0.27
C GLN A 180 9.34 0.35 -0.15
N ARG A 181 9.56 0.13 -1.44
CA ARG A 181 9.83 -1.22 -1.95
C ARG A 181 11.15 -1.72 -1.39
N PRO A 182 11.26 -2.99 -0.94
CA PRO A 182 12.53 -3.56 -0.56
C PRO A 182 13.52 -3.45 -1.72
N SER A 183 14.66 -2.81 -1.50
CA SER A 183 15.73 -2.74 -2.49
C SER A 183 16.27 -4.15 -2.73
N GLY A 184 16.07 -4.71 -3.94
CA GLY A 184 16.62 -6.02 -4.34
C GLY A 184 15.68 -7.22 -4.28
N GLY A 185 14.38 -7.03 -4.09
CA GLY A 185 13.38 -8.08 -4.24
C GLY A 185 12.69 -8.02 -5.60
N ALA A 186 12.13 -9.14 -6.05
CA ALA A 186 11.15 -9.22 -7.14
C ALA A 186 10.17 -8.04 -7.07
N PRO A 187 9.59 -7.60 -8.21
CA PRO A 187 8.66 -6.49 -8.21
C PRO A 187 7.72 -6.64 -7.04
N ALA A 188 7.55 -5.55 -6.26
CA ALA A 188 6.59 -5.57 -5.16
C ALA A 188 5.33 -6.22 -5.72
N PRO A 189 4.65 -7.07 -4.94
CA PRO A 189 3.31 -7.38 -5.32
C PRO A 189 2.65 -6.01 -5.51
N SER A 190 2.44 -5.60 -6.75
CA SER A 190 1.37 -4.69 -7.02
C SER A 190 0.23 -5.27 -6.21
N LEU A 191 -0.62 -4.46 -5.64
CA LEU A 191 -1.88 -4.99 -5.11
C LEU A 191 -2.59 -5.82 -6.21
N ASP A 192 -2.07 -5.77 -7.40
CA ASP A 192 -2.33 -6.56 -8.61
C ASP A 192 -1.52 -7.86 -8.73
N ALA A 193 -0.79 -8.30 -7.69
CA ALA A 193 0.10 -9.45 -7.80
C ALA A 193 -0.64 -10.78 -7.86
N ASN A 194 -1.35 -10.94 -8.96
CA ASN A 194 -1.72 -12.23 -9.47
C ASN A 194 -1.49 -12.33 -10.99
N ALA A 195 -0.40 -11.77 -11.49
CA ALA A 195 0.08 -12.12 -12.81
C ALA A 195 0.82 -13.46 -12.69
N PRO A 196 0.42 -14.54 -13.37
CA PRO A 196 1.21 -15.75 -13.46
C PRO A 196 2.57 -15.37 -14.05
N ALA A 197 3.66 -15.74 -13.36
CA ALA A 197 5.00 -15.66 -13.91
C ALA A 197 4.97 -16.37 -15.27
N GLY A 198 5.26 -15.58 -16.33
CA GLY A 198 5.06 -15.96 -17.70
C GLY A 198 5.64 -17.33 -18.04
N ALA A 199 4.86 -18.12 -18.73
CA ALA A 199 5.32 -19.16 -19.58
C ALA A 199 6.27 -18.55 -20.64
N SER A 200 7.56 -18.67 -20.39
CA SER A 200 8.59 -18.44 -21.40
C SER A 200 8.81 -19.79 -22.08
N SER A 201 8.36 -19.86 -23.34
CA SER A 201 8.65 -20.92 -24.31
C SER A 201 10.13 -20.98 -24.61
#